data_81f04ca29ac104a1d82b70aef5fca2af
#
_entry.id   81f04ca29ac104a1d82b70aef5fca2af
#
_cell.length_a   1.000
_cell.length_b   1.000
_cell.length_c   1.000
_cell.angle_alpha   90.00
_cell.angle_beta   90.00
_cell.angle_gamma   90.00
#
_symmetry.space_group_name_H-M   'P 1'
#
loop_
_entity.id
_entity.type
_entity.pdbx_description
1 polymer ?
#
loop_
_entity_poly.entity_id
_entity_poly.type
_entity_poly.pdbx_seq_one_letter_code
_entity_poly.pdbx_strand_id
1 'polypeptide(L)'
;MDMLAGDILSIGADGSVDRLPTGSAIAAFVRPRTGGGYVVGVERGIALADSPFDRPTLSPQLWSDPNVRMNEGGVDPSGRLYAGSMPYDKTPGGAKLYRIGADGGIDVVLDSVTTSNGIDFTPDGLFAYYNDTATGGTSVFDVDASGNLINRRLFHDGDGGRPDGLCVDSQGNLWCAMNRVGKLRLYSPQAEILGQWELPVHGVTAVTLGGEDLRDVFITTSRETADEPGAGAIFHMRADVSGQPLRAYSG
;
A
#
# COMPACT_ATOMS: atom_id res chain seq x y z
N MET A 1 5.40 -6.20 6.84
CA MET A 1 4.95 -7.52 6.37
C MET A 1 6.16 -8.32 5.90
N ASP A 2 6.22 -9.62 6.23
CA ASP A 2 7.06 -10.58 5.49
C ASP A 2 6.13 -11.27 4.48
N MET A 3 5.99 -10.64 3.33
CA MET A 3 4.93 -10.96 2.37
C MET A 3 4.94 -12.43 1.95
N LEU A 4 6.12 -12.95 1.58
CA LEU A 4 6.26 -14.31 1.05
C LEU A 4 6.31 -15.39 2.14
N ALA A 5 6.49 -15.01 3.40
CA ALA A 5 6.34 -15.90 4.54
C ALA A 5 4.88 -15.96 5.06
N GLY A 6 4.02 -15.05 4.60
CA GLY A 6 2.64 -14.93 5.07
C GLY A 6 2.50 -14.36 6.48
N ASP A 7 3.49 -13.55 6.95
CA ASP A 7 3.54 -13.07 8.33
C ASP A 7 3.35 -11.55 8.44
N ILE A 8 2.65 -11.14 9.49
CA ILE A 8 2.67 -9.77 10.01
C ILE A 8 3.85 -9.66 10.97
N LEU A 9 4.63 -8.59 10.84
CA LEU A 9 5.76 -8.32 11.74
C LEU A 9 5.44 -7.10 12.61
N SER A 10 5.65 -7.25 13.92
CA SER A 10 5.64 -6.14 14.88
C SER A 10 7.04 -5.90 15.39
N ILE A 11 7.46 -4.62 15.47
CA ILE A 11 8.78 -4.23 15.95
C ILE A 11 8.60 -3.53 17.29
N GLY A 12 9.16 -4.13 18.34
CA GLY A 12 9.18 -3.56 19.68
C GLY A 12 10.12 -2.35 19.78
N ALA A 13 9.93 -1.53 20.80
CA ALA A 13 10.80 -0.37 21.06
C ALA A 13 12.26 -0.77 21.35
N ASP A 14 12.50 -1.99 21.76
CA ASP A 14 13.82 -2.60 21.97
C ASP A 14 14.45 -3.20 20.71
N GLY A 15 13.75 -3.11 19.56
CA GLY A 15 14.15 -3.69 18.29
C GLY A 15 13.81 -5.17 18.14
N SER A 16 13.13 -5.79 19.10
CA SER A 16 12.61 -7.14 18.96
C SER A 16 11.58 -7.22 17.82
N VAL A 17 11.52 -8.36 17.14
CA VAL A 17 10.59 -8.59 16.04
C VAL A 17 9.72 -9.79 16.36
N ASP A 18 8.44 -9.54 16.58
CA ASP A 18 7.43 -10.58 16.72
C ASP A 18 6.81 -10.92 15.37
N ARG A 19 6.52 -12.21 15.15
CA ARG A 19 5.90 -12.74 13.94
C ARG A 19 4.53 -13.29 14.25
N LEU A 20 3.53 -12.84 13.52
CA LEU A 20 2.16 -13.32 13.60
C LEU A 20 1.77 -13.94 12.24
N PRO A 21 1.72 -15.29 12.13
CA PRO A 21 1.32 -15.96 10.90
C PRO A 21 -0.15 -15.70 10.56
N THR A 22 -0.42 -15.33 9.32
CA THR A 22 -1.80 -15.12 8.84
C THR A 22 -2.54 -16.40 8.51
N GLY A 23 -1.82 -17.51 8.34
CA GLY A 23 -2.39 -18.77 7.86
C GLY A 23 -2.53 -18.85 6.33
N SER A 24 -1.97 -17.87 5.61
CA SER A 24 -1.89 -17.82 4.15
C SER A 24 -0.44 -17.79 3.69
N ALA A 25 -0.17 -18.19 2.44
CA ALA A 25 1.15 -18.12 1.83
C ALA A 25 1.62 -16.67 1.58
N ILE A 26 0.70 -15.72 1.54
CA ILE A 26 0.97 -14.29 1.32
C ILE A 26 0.34 -13.47 2.44
N ALA A 27 1.09 -12.49 2.94
CA ALA A 27 0.60 -11.38 3.76
C ALA A 27 1.00 -10.06 3.10
N ALA A 28 0.06 -9.46 2.35
CA ALA A 28 0.36 -8.39 1.42
C ALA A 28 0.40 -7.00 2.08
N PHE A 29 -0.64 -6.65 2.80
CA PHE A 29 -0.79 -5.38 3.52
C PHE A 29 -1.57 -5.58 4.81
N VAL A 30 -1.48 -4.64 5.74
CA VAL A 30 -2.30 -4.59 6.96
C VAL A 30 -2.87 -3.18 7.14
N ARG A 31 -4.15 -3.09 7.55
CA ARG A 31 -4.82 -1.82 7.87
C ARG A 31 -5.65 -1.98 9.15
N PRO A 32 -5.81 -0.94 9.98
CA PRO A 32 -6.67 -1.00 11.15
C PRO A 32 -8.14 -1.16 10.75
N ARG A 33 -8.98 -1.65 11.68
CA ARG A 33 -10.44 -1.69 11.59
C ARG A 33 -11.08 -0.72 12.58
N THR A 34 -12.24 -0.15 12.23
CA THR A 34 -12.96 0.82 13.11
C THR A 34 -13.47 0.16 14.39
N GLY A 35 -13.78 -1.14 14.36
CA GLY A 35 -14.21 -1.91 15.53
C GLY A 35 -13.06 -2.40 16.43
N GLY A 36 -11.81 -2.03 16.11
CA GLY A 36 -10.60 -2.59 16.70
C GLY A 36 -9.98 -3.68 15.83
N GLY A 37 -8.76 -4.10 16.18
CA GLY A 37 -8.04 -5.11 15.41
C GLY A 37 -7.60 -4.60 14.03
N TYR A 38 -7.57 -5.51 13.04
CA TYR A 38 -7.02 -5.19 11.72
C TYR A 38 -7.62 -6.06 10.60
N VAL A 39 -7.46 -5.60 9.38
CA VAL A 39 -7.63 -6.37 8.14
C VAL A 39 -6.27 -6.59 7.51
N VAL A 40 -6.01 -7.80 6.99
CA VAL A 40 -4.81 -8.14 6.24
C VAL A 40 -5.18 -8.69 4.87
N GLY A 41 -4.51 -8.22 3.82
CA GLY A 41 -4.57 -8.82 2.50
C GLY A 41 -3.80 -10.15 2.51
N VAL A 42 -4.49 -11.24 2.18
CA VAL A 42 -3.92 -12.59 2.07
C VAL A 42 -3.91 -13.02 0.60
N GLU A 43 -3.35 -14.19 0.28
CA GLU A 43 -3.04 -14.58 -1.10
C GLU A 43 -4.15 -14.27 -2.11
N ARG A 44 -5.40 -14.67 -1.84
CA ARG A 44 -6.55 -14.47 -2.75
C ARG A 44 -7.76 -13.87 -2.07
N GLY A 45 -7.55 -13.09 -1.02
CA GLY A 45 -8.63 -12.50 -0.26
C GLY A 45 -8.13 -11.62 0.86
N ILE A 46 -8.95 -11.48 1.89
CA ILE A 46 -8.62 -10.78 3.13
C ILE A 46 -8.78 -11.70 4.32
N ALA A 47 -8.17 -11.33 5.43
CA ALA A 47 -8.43 -11.93 6.73
C ALA A 47 -8.62 -10.84 7.77
N LEU A 48 -9.43 -11.11 8.78
CA LEU A 48 -9.86 -10.14 9.80
C LEU A 48 -9.45 -10.62 11.19
N ALA A 49 -8.99 -9.70 12.02
CA ALA A 49 -8.75 -9.92 13.44
C ALA A 49 -9.47 -8.85 14.26
N ASP A 50 -9.95 -9.21 15.44
CA ASP A 50 -10.68 -8.30 16.34
C ASP A 50 -9.74 -7.59 17.34
N SER A 51 -8.50 -8.04 17.46
CA SER A 51 -7.45 -7.45 18.30
C SER A 51 -6.13 -7.37 17.50
N PRO A 52 -5.23 -6.40 17.81
CA PRO A 52 -3.95 -6.24 17.13
C PRO A 52 -3.02 -7.46 17.21
N PHE A 53 -3.24 -8.35 18.20
CA PHE A 53 -2.39 -9.51 18.48
C PHE A 53 -3.05 -10.84 18.16
N ASP A 54 -4.33 -10.84 17.75
CA ASP A 54 -5.04 -12.05 17.40
C ASP A 54 -4.62 -12.55 16.02
N ARG A 55 -4.62 -13.88 15.86
CA ARG A 55 -4.53 -14.49 14.54
C ARG A 55 -5.75 -14.10 13.71
N PRO A 56 -5.58 -13.65 12.46
CA PRO A 56 -6.72 -13.29 11.65
C PRO A 56 -7.48 -14.52 11.16
N THR A 57 -8.79 -14.37 10.99
CA THR A 57 -9.66 -15.37 10.37
C THR A 57 -9.78 -15.08 8.89
N LEU A 58 -9.49 -16.08 8.05
CA LEU A 58 -9.58 -15.97 6.60
C LEU A 58 -11.04 -15.78 6.15
N SER A 59 -11.29 -14.79 5.32
CA SER A 59 -12.56 -14.61 4.61
C SER A 59 -12.61 -15.49 3.33
N PRO A 60 -13.78 -15.66 2.71
CA PRO A 60 -13.86 -16.29 1.40
C PRO A 60 -12.94 -15.64 0.37
N GLN A 61 -12.44 -16.43 -0.57
CA GLN A 61 -11.58 -15.92 -1.63
C GLN A 61 -12.33 -14.95 -2.54
N LEU A 62 -11.66 -13.86 -2.92
CA LEU A 62 -12.19 -12.87 -3.87
C LEU A 62 -12.10 -13.35 -5.33
N TRP A 63 -11.15 -14.25 -5.62
CA TRP A 63 -10.96 -14.89 -6.94
C TRP A 63 -10.40 -16.29 -6.79
N SER A 64 -10.59 -17.11 -7.84
CA SER A 64 -10.16 -18.51 -7.87
C SER A 64 -8.87 -18.75 -8.68
N ASP A 65 -8.41 -17.77 -9.46
CA ASP A 65 -7.21 -17.92 -10.29
C ASP A 65 -5.96 -18.10 -9.40
N PRO A 66 -5.28 -19.27 -9.44
CA PRO A 66 -4.11 -19.53 -8.63
C PRO A 66 -2.87 -18.75 -9.09
N ASN A 67 -2.88 -18.18 -10.30
CA ASN A 67 -1.78 -17.36 -10.82
C ASN A 67 -1.84 -15.90 -10.33
N VAL A 68 -2.90 -15.51 -9.63
CA VAL A 68 -3.10 -14.14 -9.14
C VAL A 68 -3.05 -14.12 -7.62
N ARG A 69 -2.26 -13.20 -7.07
CA ARG A 69 -2.15 -12.95 -5.63
C ARG A 69 -2.48 -11.50 -5.27
N MET A 70 -2.81 -11.30 -4.00
CA MET A 70 -2.86 -9.95 -3.40
C MET A 70 -1.48 -9.29 -3.41
N ASN A 71 -1.43 -7.96 -3.55
CA ASN A 71 -0.18 -7.22 -3.53
C ASN A 71 -0.19 -6.02 -2.58
N GLU A 72 -1.10 -5.07 -2.73
CA GLU A 72 -1.13 -3.85 -1.91
C GLU A 72 -2.58 -3.43 -1.66
N GLY A 73 -2.83 -2.57 -0.66
CA GLY A 73 -4.17 -2.05 -0.39
C GLY A 73 -4.17 -0.81 0.48
N GLY A 74 -5.24 -0.05 0.41
CA GLY A 74 -5.48 1.17 1.16
C GLY A 74 -6.91 1.29 1.64
N VAL A 75 -7.21 2.30 2.43
CA VAL A 75 -8.57 2.56 2.92
C VAL A 75 -8.97 3.97 2.51
N ASP A 76 -10.16 4.13 1.95
CA ASP A 76 -10.68 5.44 1.55
C ASP A 76 -11.29 6.22 2.74
N PRO A 77 -11.60 7.51 2.55
CA PRO A 77 -12.21 8.34 3.59
C PRO A 77 -13.55 7.82 4.16
N SER A 78 -14.23 6.94 3.42
CA SER A 78 -15.49 6.31 3.85
C SER A 78 -15.27 4.97 4.58
N GLY A 79 -14.02 4.54 4.79
CA GLY A 79 -13.69 3.30 5.46
C GLY A 79 -13.82 2.05 4.57
N ARG A 80 -13.88 2.21 3.23
CA ARG A 80 -13.88 1.07 2.30
C ARG A 80 -12.45 0.66 1.99
N LEU A 81 -12.22 -0.66 1.95
CA LEU A 81 -10.91 -1.22 1.66
C LEU A 81 -10.71 -1.33 0.14
N TYR A 82 -9.61 -0.79 -0.35
CA TYR A 82 -9.11 -1.07 -1.69
C TYR A 82 -8.04 -2.17 -1.60
N ALA A 83 -8.21 -3.20 -2.41
CA ALA A 83 -7.37 -4.39 -2.41
C ALA A 83 -6.91 -4.69 -3.83
N GLY A 84 -5.62 -4.56 -4.07
CA GLY A 84 -5.02 -4.71 -5.38
C GLY A 84 -4.27 -6.02 -5.53
N SER A 85 -4.42 -6.64 -6.69
CA SER A 85 -3.81 -7.92 -7.03
C SER A 85 -2.73 -7.79 -8.11
N MET A 86 -1.96 -8.86 -8.30
CA MET A 86 -1.02 -9.02 -9.40
C MET A 86 -0.86 -10.49 -9.78
N PRO A 87 -0.60 -10.81 -11.07
CA PRO A 87 -0.23 -12.16 -11.47
C PRO A 87 1.19 -12.50 -10.97
N TYR A 88 1.43 -13.76 -10.57
CA TYR A 88 2.76 -14.24 -10.21
C TYR A 88 3.74 -14.15 -11.39
N ASP A 89 3.27 -14.43 -12.60
CA ASP A 89 4.06 -14.36 -13.84
C ASP A 89 4.12 -12.95 -14.45
N LYS A 90 3.48 -11.95 -13.80
CA LYS A 90 3.41 -10.55 -14.26
C LYS A 90 2.75 -10.38 -15.63
N THR A 91 1.83 -11.28 -16.01
CA THR A 91 1.03 -11.14 -17.23
C THR A 91 0.36 -9.77 -17.28
N PRO A 92 0.61 -8.95 -18.34
CA PRO A 92 0.03 -7.62 -18.44
C PRO A 92 -1.49 -7.63 -18.41
N GLY A 93 -2.09 -6.78 -17.55
CA GLY A 93 -3.54 -6.66 -17.40
C GLY A 93 -4.23 -7.85 -16.75
N GLY A 94 -3.47 -8.83 -16.22
CA GLY A 94 -4.00 -10.07 -15.66
C GLY A 94 -4.57 -9.96 -14.25
N ALA A 95 -4.64 -8.76 -13.67
CA ALA A 95 -5.09 -8.54 -12.31
C ALA A 95 -6.08 -7.37 -12.21
N LYS A 96 -6.53 -7.07 -10.98
CA LYS A 96 -7.58 -6.10 -10.70
C LYS A 96 -7.30 -5.29 -9.43
N LEU A 97 -7.93 -4.12 -9.35
CA LEU A 97 -8.13 -3.39 -8.11
C LEU A 97 -9.59 -3.56 -7.68
N TYR A 98 -9.79 -4.07 -6.48
CA TYR A 98 -11.11 -4.27 -5.87
C TYR A 98 -11.37 -3.20 -4.82
N ARG A 99 -12.66 -2.93 -4.57
CA ARG A 99 -13.14 -2.15 -3.43
C ARG A 99 -14.09 -3.02 -2.62
N ILE A 100 -13.86 -3.09 -1.31
CA ILE A 100 -14.62 -3.92 -0.38
C ILE A 100 -15.32 -3.00 0.62
N GLY A 101 -16.65 -3.03 0.64
CA GLY A 101 -17.48 -2.27 1.57
C GLY A 101 -17.52 -2.86 2.97
N ALA A 102 -18.04 -2.11 3.93
CA ALA A 102 -18.26 -2.56 5.31
C ALA A 102 -19.23 -3.74 5.40
N ASP A 103 -20.13 -3.87 4.47
CA ASP A 103 -21.11 -4.96 4.33
C ASP A 103 -20.53 -6.21 3.66
N GLY A 104 -19.23 -6.18 3.28
CA GLY A 104 -18.56 -7.24 2.53
C GLY A 104 -18.87 -7.23 1.04
N GLY A 105 -19.63 -6.24 0.52
CA GLY A 105 -19.84 -6.04 -0.91
C GLY A 105 -18.51 -5.76 -1.63
N ILE A 106 -18.34 -6.35 -2.84
CA ILE A 106 -17.10 -6.28 -3.60
C ILE A 106 -17.38 -5.70 -4.97
N ASP A 107 -16.69 -4.61 -5.29
CA ASP A 107 -16.69 -3.98 -6.61
C ASP A 107 -15.33 -4.16 -7.29
N VAL A 108 -15.30 -4.33 -8.61
CA VAL A 108 -14.09 -4.19 -9.41
C VAL A 108 -13.95 -2.74 -9.82
N VAL A 109 -12.91 -2.05 -9.34
CA VAL A 109 -12.63 -0.64 -9.64
C VAL A 109 -11.81 -0.50 -10.93
N LEU A 110 -10.79 -1.35 -11.07
CA LEU A 110 -9.97 -1.45 -12.29
C LEU A 110 -9.81 -2.92 -12.64
N ASP A 111 -10.05 -3.29 -13.89
CA ASP A 111 -10.06 -4.69 -14.36
C ASP A 111 -8.90 -5.06 -15.28
N SER A 112 -7.98 -4.16 -15.51
CA SER A 112 -6.80 -4.39 -16.36
C SER A 112 -5.56 -3.83 -15.69
N VAL A 113 -5.16 -4.47 -14.58
CA VAL A 113 -4.01 -4.09 -13.76
C VAL A 113 -2.93 -5.15 -13.92
N THR A 114 -1.66 -4.75 -13.87
CA THR A 114 -0.53 -5.69 -13.98
C THR A 114 0.13 -5.90 -12.62
N THR A 115 0.45 -4.82 -11.91
CA THR A 115 1.08 -4.89 -10.58
C THR A 115 0.48 -3.79 -9.72
N SER A 116 -0.69 -4.07 -9.13
CA SER A 116 -1.36 -3.11 -8.25
C SER A 116 -0.49 -2.83 -7.04
N ASN A 117 -0.20 -1.56 -6.83
CA ASN A 117 0.60 -1.06 -5.72
C ASN A 117 -0.09 0.07 -4.99
N GLY A 118 0.66 1.03 -4.47
CA GLY A 118 0.16 2.05 -3.56
C GLY A 118 -1.12 2.73 -4.02
N ILE A 119 -2.06 2.88 -3.10
CA ILE A 119 -3.27 3.69 -3.25
C ILE A 119 -3.50 4.48 -1.96
N ASP A 120 -3.68 5.79 -2.08
CA ASP A 120 -4.09 6.65 -0.97
C ASP A 120 -4.86 7.88 -1.48
N PHE A 121 -5.52 8.57 -0.57
CA PHE A 121 -6.46 9.65 -0.85
C PHE A 121 -5.98 10.96 -0.21
N THR A 122 -6.29 12.08 -0.86
CA THR A 122 -6.04 13.41 -0.29
C THR A 122 -6.84 13.64 1.00
N PRO A 123 -6.39 14.57 1.87
CA PRO A 123 -7.07 14.86 3.14
C PRO A 123 -8.54 15.27 2.98
N ASP A 124 -8.86 16.00 1.91
CA ASP A 124 -10.22 16.41 1.54
C ASP A 124 -11.05 15.29 0.89
N GLY A 125 -10.40 14.16 0.54
CA GLY A 125 -11.04 13.02 -0.11
C GLY A 125 -11.44 13.23 -1.57
N LEU A 126 -11.02 14.33 -2.20
CA LEU A 126 -11.41 14.67 -3.57
C LEU A 126 -10.56 13.99 -4.64
N PHE A 127 -9.34 13.54 -4.29
CA PHE A 127 -8.44 12.87 -5.20
C PHE A 127 -7.88 11.58 -4.59
N ALA A 128 -7.58 10.60 -5.47
CA ALA A 128 -6.85 9.39 -5.14
C ALA A 128 -5.63 9.23 -6.03
N TYR A 129 -4.48 8.89 -5.44
CA TYR A 129 -3.28 8.50 -6.17
C TYR A 129 -3.17 6.98 -6.21
N TYR A 130 -2.72 6.45 -7.34
CA TYR A 130 -2.63 5.00 -7.54
C TYR A 130 -1.45 4.62 -8.41
N ASN A 131 -0.74 3.57 -8.00
CA ASN A 131 0.36 2.96 -8.75
C ASN A 131 -0.07 1.59 -9.31
N ASP A 132 -0.04 1.46 -10.64
CA ASP A 132 0.23 0.17 -11.27
C ASP A 132 1.70 0.22 -11.71
N THR A 133 2.57 -0.43 -10.94
CA THR A 133 4.04 -0.36 -11.13
C THR A 133 4.48 -0.69 -12.55
N ALA A 134 3.74 -1.54 -13.25
CA ALA A 134 4.05 -1.94 -14.62
C ALA A 134 3.90 -0.78 -15.61
N THR A 135 3.08 0.22 -15.32
CA THR A 135 2.90 1.40 -16.18
C THR A 135 4.06 2.38 -16.09
N GLY A 136 4.88 2.28 -15.05
CA GLY A 136 6.04 3.16 -14.82
C GLY A 136 5.70 4.52 -14.22
N GLY A 137 4.43 4.88 -14.06
CA GLY A 137 4.00 6.17 -13.51
C GLY A 137 2.91 6.04 -12.45
N THR A 138 2.63 7.15 -11.77
CA THR A 138 1.51 7.28 -10.83
C THR A 138 0.31 7.88 -11.54
N SER A 139 -0.87 7.31 -11.33
CA SER A 139 -2.15 7.89 -11.76
C SER A 139 -2.78 8.70 -10.65
N VAL A 140 -3.53 9.74 -11.01
CA VAL A 140 -4.45 10.43 -10.12
C VAL A 140 -5.88 10.30 -10.66
N PHE A 141 -6.82 10.13 -9.76
CA PHE A 141 -8.26 10.06 -10.03
C PHE A 141 -8.97 11.18 -9.29
N ASP A 142 -10.06 11.69 -9.86
CA ASP A 142 -11.06 12.41 -9.09
C ASP A 142 -11.92 11.38 -8.33
N VAL A 143 -12.39 11.75 -7.15
CA VAL A 143 -13.30 10.94 -6.34
C VAL A 143 -14.66 11.60 -6.35
N ASP A 144 -15.67 10.94 -6.92
CA ASP A 144 -17.03 11.48 -6.97
C ASP A 144 -17.75 11.42 -5.62
N ALA A 145 -18.93 12.00 -5.52
CA ALA A 145 -19.72 12.04 -4.28
C ALA A 145 -20.13 10.64 -3.76
N SER A 146 -20.11 9.62 -4.60
CA SER A 146 -20.33 8.21 -4.24
C SER A 146 -19.01 7.50 -3.89
N GLY A 147 -17.87 8.20 -4.02
CA GLY A 147 -16.53 7.69 -3.78
C GLY A 147 -16.03 6.76 -4.89
N ASN A 148 -16.52 6.92 -6.12
CA ASN A 148 -15.95 6.22 -7.25
C ASN A 148 -14.74 6.97 -7.79
N LEU A 149 -13.76 6.20 -8.28
CA LEU A 149 -12.58 6.74 -8.95
C LEU A 149 -12.93 7.02 -10.42
N ILE A 150 -12.91 8.30 -10.78
CA ILE A 150 -13.24 8.76 -12.14
C ILE A 150 -12.12 9.64 -12.71
N ASN A 151 -12.18 9.96 -13.98
CA ASN A 151 -11.25 10.90 -14.63
C ASN A 151 -9.77 10.55 -14.42
N ARG A 152 -9.39 9.26 -14.60
CA ARG A 152 -8.00 8.80 -14.49
C ARG A 152 -7.09 9.61 -15.40
N ARG A 153 -5.98 10.11 -14.86
CA ARG A 153 -4.93 10.83 -15.60
C ARG A 153 -3.55 10.51 -15.03
N LEU A 154 -2.52 10.70 -15.85
CA LEU A 154 -1.15 10.58 -15.38
C LEU A 154 -0.84 11.73 -14.41
N PHE A 155 -0.28 11.40 -13.25
CA PHE A 155 0.22 12.37 -12.28
C PHE A 155 1.71 12.65 -12.52
N HIS A 156 2.56 11.60 -12.57
CA HIS A 156 3.94 11.67 -12.99
C HIS A 156 4.36 10.35 -13.66
N ASP A 157 5.40 10.39 -14.49
CA ASP A 157 5.88 9.27 -15.33
C ASP A 157 6.91 8.36 -14.63
N GLY A 158 7.19 8.61 -13.34
CA GLY A 158 8.15 7.81 -12.56
C GLY A 158 9.63 8.12 -12.85
N ASP A 159 9.96 8.85 -13.89
CA ASP A 159 11.33 9.28 -14.23
C ASP A 159 12.36 8.14 -14.06
N GLY A 160 12.15 7.05 -14.78
CA GLY A 160 13.00 5.86 -14.81
C GLY A 160 12.88 4.92 -13.60
N GLY A 161 12.19 5.31 -12.53
CA GLY A 161 11.85 4.46 -11.40
C GLY A 161 10.58 3.65 -11.64
N ARG A 162 10.26 2.79 -10.68
CA ARG A 162 9.00 2.05 -10.65
C ARG A 162 8.23 2.44 -9.40
N PRO A 163 7.21 3.31 -9.51
CA PRO A 163 6.36 3.65 -8.37
C PRO A 163 5.77 2.41 -7.73
N ASP A 164 5.94 2.29 -6.41
CA ASP A 164 5.54 1.13 -5.60
C ASP A 164 4.51 1.58 -4.55
N GLY A 165 4.73 1.36 -3.27
CA GLY A 165 3.87 1.89 -2.21
C GLY A 165 3.95 3.41 -2.11
N LEU A 166 2.85 4.03 -1.69
CA LEU A 166 2.73 5.48 -1.53
C LEU A 166 1.91 5.84 -0.29
N CYS A 167 2.02 7.08 0.16
CA CYS A 167 1.08 7.69 1.09
C CYS A 167 0.97 9.20 0.83
N VAL A 168 -0.14 9.79 1.26
CA VAL A 168 -0.42 11.23 1.15
C VAL A 168 -0.30 11.88 2.52
N ASP A 169 0.42 12.99 2.61
CA ASP A 169 0.57 13.73 3.86
C ASP A 169 -0.61 14.68 4.15
N SER A 170 -0.58 15.37 5.28
CA SER A 170 -1.64 16.26 5.73
C SER A 170 -1.81 17.52 4.86
N GLN A 171 -0.85 17.83 4.00
CA GLN A 171 -0.89 18.94 3.04
C GLN A 171 -1.31 18.48 1.64
N GLY A 172 -1.56 17.17 1.45
CA GLY A 172 -1.92 16.59 0.15
C GLY A 172 -0.73 16.25 -0.74
N ASN A 173 0.51 16.35 -0.23
CA ASN A 173 1.69 15.94 -0.99
C ASN A 173 1.80 14.41 -1.03
N LEU A 174 2.33 13.89 -2.12
CA LEU A 174 2.49 12.48 -2.37
C LEU A 174 3.91 12.01 -2.03
N TRP A 175 4.04 11.11 -1.06
CA TRP A 175 5.24 10.34 -0.79
C TRP A 175 5.18 9.03 -1.58
N CYS A 176 6.19 8.74 -2.38
CA CYS A 176 6.22 7.58 -3.25
C CYS A 176 7.54 6.83 -3.16
N ALA A 177 7.47 5.54 -2.85
CA ALA A 177 8.60 4.63 -2.94
C ALA A 177 8.91 4.35 -4.42
N MET A 178 10.16 4.59 -4.82
CA MET A 178 10.62 4.42 -6.20
C MET A 178 11.51 3.18 -6.29
N ASN A 179 10.88 2.03 -6.53
CA ASN A 179 11.55 0.75 -6.65
C ASN A 179 12.54 0.75 -7.83
N ARG A 180 13.61 -0.05 -7.73
CA ARG A 180 14.71 -0.24 -8.68
C ARG A 180 15.69 0.93 -8.79
N VAL A 181 15.32 2.12 -8.33
CA VAL A 181 16.22 3.29 -8.34
C VAL A 181 16.64 3.72 -6.94
N GLY A 182 16.20 3.00 -5.90
CA GLY A 182 16.64 3.22 -4.52
C GLY A 182 16.26 4.59 -3.97
N LYS A 183 15.07 5.09 -4.29
CA LYS A 183 14.68 6.45 -3.91
C LYS A 183 13.35 6.49 -3.19
N LEU A 184 13.22 7.46 -2.30
CA LEU A 184 11.94 7.99 -1.83
C LEU A 184 11.76 9.37 -2.45
N ARG A 185 10.59 9.65 -2.99
CA ARG A 185 10.25 10.97 -3.54
C ARG A 185 9.03 11.56 -2.86
N LEU A 186 9.05 12.89 -2.73
CA LEU A 186 7.94 13.70 -2.27
C LEU A 186 7.53 14.65 -3.41
N TYR A 187 6.26 14.59 -3.79
CA TYR A 187 5.69 15.42 -4.85
C TYR A 187 4.62 16.35 -4.29
N SER A 188 4.57 17.59 -4.81
CA SER A 188 3.43 18.48 -4.59
C SER A 188 2.17 17.95 -5.29
N PRO A 189 0.97 18.47 -4.97
CA PRO A 189 -0.26 18.16 -5.72
C PRO A 189 -0.19 18.51 -7.22
N GLN A 190 0.78 19.32 -7.63
CA GLN A 190 1.04 19.71 -9.04
C GLN A 190 2.13 18.82 -9.70
N ALA A 191 2.52 17.72 -9.04
CA ALA A 191 3.58 16.80 -9.48
C ALA A 191 4.99 17.39 -9.51
N GLU A 192 5.24 18.50 -8.81
CA GLU A 192 6.59 19.03 -8.63
C GLU A 192 7.33 18.23 -7.55
N ILE A 193 8.61 17.91 -7.78
CA ILE A 193 9.44 17.22 -6.79
C ILE A 193 9.80 18.21 -5.68
N LEU A 194 9.25 18.04 -4.49
CA LEU A 194 9.57 18.81 -3.28
C LEU A 194 10.76 18.22 -2.52
N GLY A 195 11.01 16.92 -2.64
CA GLY A 195 12.12 16.24 -1.99
C GLY A 195 12.44 14.89 -2.60
N GLN A 196 13.70 14.49 -2.49
CA GLN A 196 14.17 13.18 -2.92
C GLN A 196 15.27 12.71 -1.97
N TRP A 197 15.18 11.45 -1.53
CA TRP A 197 16.17 10.81 -0.68
C TRP A 197 16.64 9.52 -1.33
N GLU A 198 17.95 9.32 -1.36
CA GLU A 198 18.57 8.08 -1.85
C GLU A 198 18.74 7.11 -0.69
N LEU A 199 18.33 5.86 -0.90
CA LEU A 199 18.54 4.78 0.04
C LEU A 199 19.71 3.90 -0.43
N PRO A 200 20.43 3.23 0.50
CA PRO A 200 21.56 2.37 0.13
C PRO A 200 21.13 1.03 -0.50
N VAL A 201 19.87 0.91 -0.90
CA VAL A 201 19.28 -0.29 -1.51
C VAL A 201 18.34 0.09 -2.65
N HIS A 202 18.29 -0.69 -3.73
CA HIS A 202 17.46 -0.41 -4.89
C HIS A 202 15.97 -0.76 -4.71
N GLY A 203 15.67 -1.74 -3.86
CA GLY A 203 14.33 -2.28 -3.65
C GLY A 203 13.51 -1.50 -2.64
N VAL A 204 13.26 -0.20 -2.85
CA VAL A 204 12.38 0.60 -1.98
C VAL A 204 10.94 0.28 -2.33
N THR A 205 10.14 -0.20 -1.35
CA THR A 205 8.83 -0.82 -1.65
C THR A 205 7.63 -0.06 -1.11
N ALA A 206 7.71 0.53 0.08
CA ALA A 206 6.58 1.31 0.61
C ALA A 206 7.07 2.42 1.53
N VAL A 207 6.20 3.38 1.76
CA VAL A 207 6.39 4.49 2.69
C VAL A 207 5.12 4.74 3.48
N THR A 208 5.27 5.11 4.74
CA THR A 208 4.17 5.60 5.57
C THR A 208 4.68 6.62 6.57
N LEU A 209 3.80 7.54 6.98
CA LEU A 209 4.06 8.46 8.09
C LEU A 209 3.35 7.94 9.35
N GLY A 210 4.03 8.01 10.49
CA GLY A 210 3.54 7.52 11.77
C GLY A 210 4.21 8.24 12.94
N GLY A 211 4.26 7.56 14.10
CA GLY A 211 4.73 8.14 15.33
C GLY A 211 3.65 9.00 16.02
N GLU A 212 3.96 9.55 17.18
CA GLU A 212 3.00 10.29 18.02
C GLU A 212 2.48 11.56 17.33
N ASP A 213 3.34 12.24 16.56
CA ASP A 213 3.02 13.47 15.82
C ASP A 213 2.85 13.24 14.30
N LEU A 214 2.82 11.98 13.86
CA LEU A 214 2.70 11.54 12.47
C LEU A 214 3.81 12.07 11.54
N ARG A 215 5.00 12.35 12.07
CA ARG A 215 6.14 12.86 11.31
C ARG A 215 7.28 11.85 11.15
N ASP A 216 7.15 10.67 11.74
CA ASP A 216 8.08 9.58 11.53
C ASP A 216 7.81 8.90 10.19
N VAL A 217 8.75 8.99 9.26
CA VAL A 217 8.67 8.35 7.95
C VAL A 217 9.30 6.97 8.05
N PHE A 218 8.52 5.94 7.83
CA PHE A 218 8.99 4.56 7.76
C PHE A 218 9.01 4.11 6.30
N ILE A 219 10.14 3.55 5.87
CA ILE A 219 10.36 3.14 4.48
C ILE A 219 10.73 1.67 4.50
N THR A 220 9.96 0.85 3.80
CA THR A 220 10.26 -0.59 3.67
C THR A 220 11.06 -0.87 2.41
N THR A 221 11.83 -1.97 2.45
CA THR A 221 12.65 -2.42 1.33
C THR A 221 12.52 -3.92 1.12
N SER A 222 12.90 -4.40 -0.07
CA SER A 222 12.80 -5.80 -0.46
C SER A 222 14.15 -6.36 -0.91
N ARG A 223 14.39 -7.64 -0.60
CA ARG A 223 15.52 -8.42 -1.15
C ARG A 223 15.22 -8.98 -2.55
N GLU A 224 13.97 -8.91 -3.01
CA GLU A 224 13.59 -9.46 -4.31
C GLU A 224 14.29 -8.75 -5.48
N THR A 225 14.65 -7.47 -5.32
CA THR A 225 15.27 -6.67 -6.37
C THR A 225 16.77 -6.96 -6.52
N ALA A 226 17.48 -7.08 -5.40
CA ALA A 226 18.91 -7.41 -5.34
C ALA A 226 19.28 -7.84 -3.92
N ASP A 227 20.27 -8.74 -3.81
CA ASP A 227 20.87 -9.14 -2.53
C ASP A 227 21.91 -8.10 -2.10
N GLU A 228 21.41 -7.00 -1.56
CA GLU A 228 22.22 -5.84 -1.14
C GLU A 228 22.27 -5.75 0.38
N PRO A 229 23.39 -5.29 0.97
CA PRO A 229 23.44 -5.00 2.39
C PRO A 229 22.36 -4.01 2.80
N GLY A 230 21.49 -4.40 3.76
CA GLY A 230 20.35 -3.59 4.21
C GLY A 230 19.05 -3.82 3.43
N ALA A 231 19.05 -4.60 2.34
CA ALA A 231 17.80 -4.97 1.67
C ALA A 231 16.90 -5.80 2.61
N GLY A 232 15.61 -5.48 2.63
CA GLY A 232 14.62 -6.04 3.55
C GLY A 232 14.59 -5.34 4.92
N ALA A 233 15.42 -4.33 5.17
CA ALA A 233 15.34 -3.49 6.36
C ALA A 233 14.22 -2.45 6.24
N ILE A 234 13.83 -1.89 7.38
CA ILE A 234 13.00 -0.69 7.47
C ILE A 234 13.93 0.49 7.75
N PHE A 235 13.86 1.51 6.91
CA PHE A 235 14.55 2.78 7.12
C PHE A 235 13.61 3.78 7.78
N HIS A 236 14.18 4.71 8.52
CA HIS A 236 13.45 5.73 9.27
C HIS A 236 14.09 7.10 9.08
N MET A 237 13.25 8.11 8.91
CA MET A 237 13.63 9.54 8.93
C MET A 237 12.49 10.38 9.50
N ARG A 238 12.75 11.66 9.76
CA ARG A 238 11.73 12.62 10.19
C ARG A 238 11.33 13.52 9.05
N ALA A 239 10.03 13.81 8.93
CA ALA A 239 9.47 14.79 8.00
C ALA A 239 9.15 16.11 8.69
N ASP A 240 9.18 17.21 7.93
CA ASP A 240 8.72 18.53 8.38
C ASP A 240 7.19 18.65 8.38
N VAL A 241 6.50 17.82 7.60
CA VAL A 241 5.04 17.73 7.49
C VAL A 241 4.54 16.46 8.20
N SER A 242 3.35 16.53 8.80
CA SER A 242 2.72 15.35 9.38
C SER A 242 1.99 14.52 8.31
N GLY A 243 1.89 13.23 8.54
CA GLY A 243 0.97 12.35 7.82
C GLY A 243 -0.49 12.66 8.12
N GLN A 244 -1.37 11.91 7.49
CA GLN A 244 -2.79 11.88 7.82
C GLN A 244 -3.04 10.89 8.97
N PRO A 245 -4.11 11.09 9.78
CA PRO A 245 -4.58 10.04 10.66
C PRO A 245 -4.86 8.75 9.88
N LEU A 246 -4.49 7.61 10.46
CA LEU A 246 -4.74 6.32 9.81
C LEU A 246 -6.23 6.12 9.57
N ARG A 247 -6.57 5.81 8.32
CA ARG A 247 -7.93 5.41 7.95
C ARG A 247 -8.13 3.93 8.29
N ALA A 248 -9.26 3.64 8.90
CA ALA A 248 -9.61 2.29 9.32
C ALA A 248 -10.70 1.71 8.43
N TYR A 249 -10.58 0.42 8.11
CA TYR A 249 -11.60 -0.33 7.40
C TYR A 249 -12.85 -0.49 8.28
N SER A 250 -14.03 -0.24 7.73
CA SER A 250 -15.29 -0.20 8.47
C SER A 250 -16.01 -1.57 8.57
N GLY A 251 -15.46 -2.60 7.92
CA GLY A 251 -15.99 -3.97 7.98
C GLY A 251 -15.28 -4.88 8.97
#